data_215d826d543d99432cb6e3c80e7749ee
#
_entry.id   215d826d543d99432cb6e3c80e7749ee
#
_cell.length_a   1.000
_cell.length_b   1.000
_cell.length_c   1.000
_cell.angle_alpha   90.00
_cell.angle_beta   90.00
_cell.angle_gamma   90.00
#
_symmetry.space_group_name_H-M   'P 1'
#
loop_
_entity.id
_entity.type
_entity.pdbx_description
1 polymer ?
#
loop_
_entity_poly.entity_id
_entity_poly.type
_entity_poly.pdbx_seq_one_letter_code
_entity_poly.pdbx_strand_id
1 'polypeptide(L)'
;DFANDRIIPDCVRAAASGKDIIVRNPHSTRPYQLVLEPLAVYLTIAMKQYEDRTFEGYYNVGPDDKDCVTTGTLADLFCAAWGQGQTWENRWMGGPHEANFLKLDCSKIKHTFGWTPRYGVKEAVEKTVEWSKEYLEGADMTEVMDRQIREFFIS
;
A
#
# COMPACT_ATOMS: atom_id res chain seq x y z
N ASP A 1 -6.18 -5.96 7.70
CA ASP A 1 -5.64 -7.31 7.77
C ASP A 1 -4.33 -7.31 8.57
N PHE A 2 -4.31 -8.04 9.69
CA PHE A 2 -3.14 -8.18 10.57
C PHE A 2 -2.47 -9.56 10.42
N ALA A 3 -2.52 -10.16 9.23
CA ALA A 3 -1.88 -11.44 8.97
C ALA A 3 -0.38 -11.41 9.28
N ASN A 4 0.15 -12.53 9.77
CA ASN A 4 1.57 -12.70 10.01
C ASN A 4 2.35 -12.77 8.69
N ASP A 5 3.62 -12.44 8.74
CA ASP A 5 4.54 -12.46 7.58
C ASP A 5 4.10 -11.52 6.43
N ARG A 6 3.45 -10.41 6.80
CA ARG A 6 3.12 -9.29 5.92
C ARG A 6 3.85 -8.05 6.38
N ILE A 7 4.55 -7.38 5.47
CA ILE A 7 5.48 -6.29 5.84
C ILE A 7 4.79 -5.17 6.64
N ILE A 8 3.67 -4.63 6.20
CA ILE A 8 3.02 -3.52 6.92
C ILE A 8 2.42 -3.95 8.27
N PRO A 9 1.65 -5.05 8.39
CA PRO A 9 1.24 -5.57 9.68
C PRO A 9 2.40 -5.87 10.65
N ASP A 10 3.53 -6.39 10.13
CA ASP A 10 4.72 -6.65 10.95
C ASP A 10 5.35 -5.33 11.43
N CYS A 11 5.42 -4.31 10.57
CA CYS A 11 5.86 -2.97 10.94
C CYS A 11 5.01 -2.38 12.08
N VAL A 12 3.68 -2.43 11.94
CA VAL A 12 2.75 -1.91 12.95
C VAL A 12 2.91 -2.63 14.27
N ARG A 13 2.99 -3.98 14.28
CA ARG A 13 3.17 -4.77 15.50
C ARG A 13 4.49 -4.45 16.21
N ALA A 14 5.57 -4.35 15.46
CA ALA A 14 6.89 -4.03 16.02
C ALA A 14 6.87 -2.63 16.64
N ALA A 15 6.41 -1.64 15.89
CA ALA A 15 6.38 -0.24 16.30
C ALA A 15 5.44 -0.03 17.52
N ALA A 16 4.26 -0.65 17.53
CA ALA A 16 3.34 -0.61 18.67
C ALA A 16 3.94 -1.24 19.95
N SER A 17 4.91 -2.16 19.78
CA SER A 17 5.60 -2.82 20.89
C SER A 17 6.93 -2.15 21.24
N GLY A 18 7.29 -1.02 20.61
CA GLY A 18 8.57 -0.33 20.82
C GLY A 18 9.78 -1.18 20.42
N LYS A 19 9.65 -2.03 19.40
CA LYS A 19 10.71 -2.92 18.90
C LYS A 19 11.11 -2.54 17.48
N ASP A 20 12.35 -2.88 17.11
CA ASP A 20 12.80 -2.74 15.73
C ASP A 20 11.98 -3.63 14.79
N ILE A 21 11.70 -3.10 13.61
CA ILE A 21 11.03 -3.83 12.54
C ILE A 21 12.04 -4.80 11.92
N ILE A 22 11.68 -6.06 11.77
CA ILE A 22 12.54 -7.07 11.14
C ILE A 22 12.18 -7.19 9.67
N VAL A 23 13.10 -6.82 8.77
CA VAL A 23 12.96 -6.95 7.33
C VAL A 23 13.84 -8.08 6.82
N ARG A 24 13.22 -9.14 6.30
CA ARG A 24 13.93 -10.35 5.86
C ARG A 24 14.45 -10.26 4.42
N ASN A 25 13.80 -9.49 3.56
CA ASN A 25 14.22 -9.27 2.17
C ASN A 25 14.08 -7.79 1.78
N PRO A 26 15.01 -6.92 2.23
CA PRO A 26 14.92 -5.48 1.99
C PRO A 26 15.12 -5.09 0.51
N HIS A 27 15.69 -5.96 -0.31
CA HIS A 27 16.05 -5.66 -1.71
C HIS A 27 14.94 -6.02 -2.71
N SER A 28 13.87 -6.69 -2.29
CA SER A 28 12.77 -7.04 -3.18
C SER A 28 11.92 -5.80 -3.52
N THR A 29 11.73 -5.55 -4.80
CA THR A 29 10.84 -4.48 -5.31
C THR A 29 9.42 -4.98 -5.45
N ARG A 30 8.44 -4.20 -4.95
CA ARG A 30 7.02 -4.53 -4.99
C ARG A 30 6.18 -3.30 -5.36
N PRO A 31 5.03 -3.50 -5.99
CA PRO A 31 4.10 -2.43 -6.34
C PRO A 31 3.17 -2.12 -5.16
N TYR A 32 3.70 -1.41 -4.15
CA TYR A 32 2.92 -1.01 -2.98
C TYR A 32 1.97 0.13 -3.32
N GLN A 33 0.71 0.01 -2.87
CA GLN A 33 -0.29 1.06 -3.04
C GLN A 33 -1.31 1.04 -1.90
N LEU A 34 -1.98 2.17 -1.66
CA LEU A 34 -3.09 2.26 -0.72
C LEU A 34 -4.27 1.41 -1.22
N VAL A 35 -4.93 0.70 -0.31
CA VAL A 35 -6.07 -0.18 -0.65
C VAL A 35 -7.23 0.57 -1.32
N LEU A 36 -7.40 1.86 -1.07
CA LEU A 36 -8.43 2.69 -1.70
C LEU A 36 -8.21 2.83 -3.22
N GLU A 37 -6.96 2.76 -3.71
CA GLU A 37 -6.66 2.79 -5.14
C GLU A 37 -7.36 1.65 -5.91
N PRO A 38 -7.07 0.36 -5.63
CA PRO A 38 -7.73 -0.72 -6.35
C PRO A 38 -9.23 -0.78 -6.08
N LEU A 39 -9.71 -0.42 -4.88
CA LEU A 39 -11.14 -0.43 -4.58
C LEU A 39 -11.90 0.60 -5.43
N ALA A 40 -11.40 1.83 -5.54
CA ALA A 40 -11.99 2.86 -6.39
C ALA A 40 -12.02 2.44 -7.87
N VAL A 41 -10.93 1.80 -8.32
CA VAL A 41 -10.85 1.28 -9.69
C VAL A 41 -11.87 0.16 -9.93
N TYR A 42 -12.02 -0.77 -9.00
CA TYR A 42 -13.00 -1.87 -9.15
C TYR A 42 -14.42 -1.32 -9.28
N LEU A 43 -14.78 -0.32 -8.48
CA LEU A 43 -16.09 0.33 -8.58
C LEU A 43 -16.25 1.07 -9.92
N THR A 44 -15.21 1.77 -10.37
CA THR A 44 -15.21 2.47 -11.66
C THR A 44 -15.39 1.50 -12.83
N ILE A 45 -14.64 0.39 -12.83
CA ILE A 45 -14.75 -0.65 -13.86
C ILE A 45 -16.16 -1.24 -13.85
N ALA A 46 -16.71 -1.59 -12.67
CA ALA A 46 -18.04 -2.16 -12.55
C ALA A 46 -19.13 -1.23 -13.11
N MET A 47 -19.06 0.07 -12.81
CA MET A 47 -19.97 1.08 -13.34
C MET A 47 -19.86 1.15 -14.87
N LYS A 48 -18.63 1.24 -15.41
CA LYS A 48 -18.41 1.36 -16.85
C LYS A 48 -18.87 0.11 -17.61
N GLN A 49 -18.60 -1.08 -17.09
CA GLN A 49 -19.07 -2.32 -17.69
C GLN A 49 -20.60 -2.48 -17.65
N TYR A 50 -21.26 -1.92 -16.64
CA TYR A 50 -22.72 -1.87 -16.59
C TYR A 50 -23.31 -0.96 -17.67
N GLU A 51 -22.66 0.17 -17.95
CA GLU A 51 -23.07 1.13 -19.00
C GLU A 51 -22.75 0.60 -20.42
N ASP A 52 -21.58 -0.02 -20.60
CA ASP A 52 -21.09 -0.46 -21.91
C ASP A 52 -20.19 -1.71 -21.77
N ARG A 53 -20.64 -2.81 -22.35
CA ARG A 53 -19.95 -4.11 -22.33
C ARG A 53 -18.59 -4.10 -23.07
N THR A 54 -18.29 -3.10 -23.86
CA THR A 54 -16.97 -2.96 -24.51
C THR A 54 -15.84 -2.78 -23.51
N PHE A 55 -16.14 -2.35 -22.28
CA PHE A 55 -15.19 -2.27 -21.16
C PHE A 55 -14.92 -3.61 -20.47
N GLU A 56 -15.56 -4.71 -20.87
CA GLU A 56 -15.26 -6.03 -20.32
C GLU A 56 -13.81 -6.44 -20.62
N GLY A 57 -13.13 -7.03 -19.62
CA GLY A 57 -11.76 -7.49 -19.82
C GLY A 57 -10.97 -7.62 -18.53
N TYR A 58 -9.68 -7.90 -18.70
CA TYR A 58 -8.72 -8.04 -17.60
C TYR A 58 -7.84 -6.79 -17.54
N TYR A 59 -7.67 -6.25 -16.34
CA TYR A 59 -6.92 -5.03 -16.10
C TYR A 59 -5.98 -5.22 -14.90
N ASN A 60 -4.72 -4.86 -15.05
CA ASN A 60 -3.81 -4.73 -13.93
C ASN A 60 -4.03 -3.35 -13.26
N VAL A 61 -4.00 -3.34 -11.94
CA VAL A 61 -4.09 -2.13 -11.12
C VAL A 61 -2.89 -2.09 -10.20
N GLY A 62 -2.07 -1.08 -10.32
CA GLY A 62 -0.86 -0.92 -9.53
C GLY A 62 -0.35 0.51 -9.56
N PRO A 63 0.63 0.85 -8.70
CA PRO A 63 1.23 2.17 -8.65
C PRO A 63 2.03 2.48 -9.93
N ASP A 64 2.40 3.74 -10.09
CA ASP A 64 3.37 4.14 -11.09
C ASP A 64 4.75 3.55 -10.82
N ASP A 65 5.57 3.45 -11.85
CA ASP A 65 6.93 2.87 -11.75
C ASP A 65 7.81 3.52 -10.69
N LYS A 66 7.67 4.83 -10.49
CA LYS A 66 8.39 5.61 -9.47
C LYS A 66 8.02 5.20 -8.04
N ASP A 67 6.83 4.64 -7.85
CA ASP A 67 6.28 4.21 -6.56
C ASP A 67 6.45 2.69 -6.33
N CYS A 68 7.02 1.96 -7.29
CA CYS A 68 7.48 0.58 -7.10
C CYS A 68 8.83 0.60 -6.38
N VAL A 69 8.80 0.47 -5.06
CA VAL A 69 9.97 0.60 -4.21
C VAL A 69 10.43 -0.72 -3.61
N THR A 70 11.65 -0.76 -3.10
CA THR A 70 12.14 -1.92 -2.35
C THR A 70 11.45 -2.02 -0.99
N THR A 71 11.40 -3.23 -0.43
CA THR A 71 10.87 -3.45 0.92
C THR A 71 11.65 -2.65 1.98
N GLY A 72 12.97 -2.47 1.80
CA GLY A 72 13.78 -1.60 2.65
C GLY A 72 13.33 -0.14 2.58
N THR A 73 13.15 0.39 1.37
CA THR A 73 12.62 1.76 1.18
C THR A 73 11.23 1.92 1.81
N LEU A 74 10.37 0.92 1.68
CA LEU A 74 9.06 0.94 2.34
C LEU A 74 9.19 1.00 3.87
N ALA A 75 10.13 0.24 4.46
CA ALA A 75 10.41 0.27 5.89
C ALA A 75 10.95 1.64 6.34
N ASP A 76 11.83 2.27 5.53
CA ASP A 76 12.30 3.64 5.80
C ASP A 76 11.14 4.65 5.83
N LEU A 77 10.25 4.59 4.83
CA LEU A 77 9.06 5.44 4.77
C LEU A 77 8.14 5.21 5.97
N PHE A 78 7.94 3.95 6.36
CA PHE A 78 7.13 3.61 7.53
C PHE A 78 7.75 4.16 8.82
N CYS A 79 9.05 3.97 9.04
CA CYS A 79 9.76 4.49 10.21
C CYS A 79 9.67 6.03 10.28
N ALA A 80 9.85 6.72 9.15
CA ALA A 80 9.72 8.17 9.07
C ALA A 80 8.29 8.64 9.43
N ALA A 81 7.26 7.97 8.91
CA ALA A 81 5.86 8.30 9.18
C ALA A 81 5.45 7.95 10.62
N TRP A 82 5.93 6.82 11.15
CA TRP A 82 5.66 6.43 12.53
C TRP A 82 6.28 7.40 13.53
N GLY A 83 7.51 7.84 13.26
CA GLY A 83 8.26 8.73 14.17
C GLY A 83 8.75 8.01 15.42
N GLN A 84 8.90 8.75 16.50
CA GLN A 84 9.32 8.25 17.83
C GLN A 84 10.65 7.49 17.84
N GLY A 85 11.53 7.74 16.86
CA GLY A 85 12.81 7.03 16.72
C GLY A 85 12.67 5.58 16.26
N GLN A 86 11.55 5.22 15.62
CA GLN A 86 11.35 3.88 15.07
C GLN A 86 12.43 3.54 14.06
N THR A 87 12.96 2.32 14.14
CA THR A 87 14.01 1.79 13.27
C THR A 87 13.66 0.40 12.77
N TRP A 88 14.42 -0.07 11.78
CA TRP A 88 14.31 -1.44 11.27
C TRP A 88 15.66 -2.11 11.13
N GLU A 89 15.67 -3.43 11.20
CA GLU A 89 16.85 -4.27 11.10
C GLU A 89 16.77 -5.19 9.88
N ASN A 90 17.86 -5.23 9.10
CA ASN A 90 18.01 -6.19 8.02
C ASN A 90 18.40 -7.56 8.57
N ARG A 91 17.50 -8.53 8.47
CA ARG A 91 17.77 -9.94 8.80
C ARG A 91 17.66 -10.83 7.57
N TRP A 92 18.28 -10.44 6.49
CA TRP A 92 18.35 -11.30 5.31
C TRP A 92 19.22 -12.53 5.59
N MET A 93 18.61 -13.73 5.51
CA MET A 93 19.25 -15.00 5.84
C MET A 93 19.55 -15.85 4.61
N GLY A 94 19.58 -15.26 3.39
CA GLY A 94 19.95 -16.02 2.18
C GLY A 94 18.93 -17.11 1.83
N GLY A 95 17.64 -16.82 1.91
CA GLY A 95 16.57 -17.76 1.54
C GLY A 95 16.44 -17.99 0.03
N PRO A 96 15.63 -18.98 -0.40
CA PRO A 96 15.37 -19.24 -1.81
C PRO A 96 14.79 -17.97 -2.46
N HIS A 97 15.15 -17.74 -3.72
CA HIS A 97 14.78 -16.58 -4.51
C HIS A 97 13.25 -16.38 -4.54
N GLU A 98 12.72 -15.60 -3.62
CA GLU A 98 11.49 -14.83 -3.93
C GLU A 98 11.81 -13.92 -5.10
N ALA A 99 10.88 -13.77 -6.02
CA ALA A 99 11.06 -12.85 -7.14
C ALA A 99 11.53 -11.49 -6.61
N ASN A 100 12.79 -11.14 -6.89
CA ASN A 100 13.40 -9.91 -6.39
C ASN A 100 12.75 -8.66 -6.98
N PHE A 101 11.91 -8.83 -8.00
CA PHE A 101 11.31 -7.74 -8.75
C PHE A 101 9.91 -8.13 -9.22
N LEU A 102 8.92 -7.34 -8.82
CA LEU A 102 7.55 -7.42 -9.31
C LEU A 102 7.04 -6.02 -9.60
N LYS A 103 6.66 -5.78 -10.85
CA LYS A 103 5.91 -4.60 -11.31
C LYS A 103 4.74 -5.06 -12.16
N LEU A 104 3.73 -4.22 -12.26
CA LEU A 104 2.54 -4.46 -13.07
C LEU A 104 2.53 -3.48 -14.25
N ASP A 105 2.31 -3.99 -15.45
CA ASP A 105 1.97 -3.12 -16.58
C ASP A 105 0.50 -2.71 -16.48
N CYS A 106 0.30 -1.43 -16.13
CA CYS A 106 -1.01 -0.81 -15.99
C CYS A 106 -1.41 0.05 -17.20
N SER A 107 -0.72 -0.07 -18.34
CA SER A 107 -0.96 0.74 -19.55
C SER A 107 -2.39 0.58 -20.06
N LYS A 108 -2.93 -0.64 -20.05
CA LYS A 108 -4.28 -0.92 -20.52
C LYS A 108 -5.34 -0.16 -19.72
N ILE A 109 -5.29 -0.20 -18.38
CA ILE A 109 -6.30 0.49 -17.56
C ILE A 109 -6.18 2.00 -17.69
N LYS A 110 -4.95 2.53 -17.74
CA LYS A 110 -4.69 3.96 -17.95
C LYS A 110 -5.27 4.45 -19.28
N HIS A 111 -5.04 3.69 -20.35
CA HIS A 111 -5.55 4.03 -21.67
C HIS A 111 -7.09 3.93 -21.74
N THR A 112 -7.67 2.86 -21.18
CA THR A 112 -9.10 2.57 -21.32
C THR A 112 -9.96 3.49 -20.45
N PHE A 113 -9.53 3.78 -19.24
CA PHE A 113 -10.34 4.54 -18.26
C PHE A 113 -9.77 5.93 -17.95
N GLY A 114 -8.62 6.31 -18.51
CA GLY A 114 -7.92 7.55 -18.12
C GLY A 114 -7.47 7.56 -16.67
N TRP A 115 -7.38 6.37 -16.04
CA TRP A 115 -7.04 6.25 -14.63
C TRP A 115 -5.56 6.52 -14.36
N THR A 116 -5.29 7.19 -13.26
CA THR A 116 -3.95 7.35 -12.69
C THR A 116 -4.03 7.17 -11.18
N PRO A 117 -3.00 6.60 -10.53
CA PRO A 117 -2.95 6.56 -9.07
C PRO A 117 -3.07 7.98 -8.48
N ARG A 118 -3.83 8.12 -7.40
CA ARG A 118 -3.99 9.38 -6.67
C ARG A 118 -2.86 9.59 -5.68
N TYR A 119 -2.50 8.53 -4.94
CA TYR A 119 -1.47 8.58 -3.93
C TYR A 119 -0.21 7.83 -4.38
N GLY A 120 0.95 8.47 -4.17
CA GLY A 120 2.24 7.81 -4.26
C GLY A 120 2.49 6.90 -3.04
N VAL A 121 3.57 6.11 -3.09
CA VAL A 121 3.90 5.15 -2.02
C VAL A 121 4.11 5.83 -0.67
N LYS A 122 4.70 7.04 -0.64
CA LYS A 122 4.90 7.79 0.60
C LYS A 122 3.58 8.13 1.27
N GLU A 123 2.65 8.74 0.53
CA GLU A 123 1.32 9.10 1.02
C GLU A 123 0.52 7.87 1.44
N ALA A 124 0.62 6.76 0.68
CA ALA A 124 -0.01 5.49 1.02
C ALA A 124 0.48 4.96 2.39
N VAL A 125 1.79 5.06 2.65
CA VAL A 125 2.37 4.68 3.95
C VAL A 125 1.91 5.63 5.06
N GLU A 126 1.92 6.95 4.83
CA GLU A 126 1.47 7.95 5.80
C GLU A 126 0.01 7.71 6.22
N LYS A 127 -0.90 7.48 5.25
CA LYS A 127 -2.31 7.16 5.53
C LYS A 127 -2.48 5.82 6.25
N THR A 128 -1.67 4.84 5.95
CA THR A 128 -1.69 3.55 6.65
C THR A 128 -1.20 3.67 8.08
N VAL A 129 -0.17 4.48 8.33
CA VAL A 129 0.36 4.75 9.69
C VAL A 129 -0.66 5.55 10.51
N GLU A 130 -1.28 6.59 9.93
CA GLU A 130 -2.36 7.36 10.55
C GLU A 130 -3.48 6.43 11.03
N TRP A 131 -4.03 5.62 10.12
CA TRP A 131 -5.06 4.62 10.44
C TRP A 131 -4.62 3.66 11.56
N SER A 132 -3.37 3.20 11.51
CA SER A 132 -2.85 2.23 12.47
C SER A 132 -2.71 2.82 13.87
N LYS A 133 -2.27 4.07 13.98
CA LYS A 133 -2.16 4.77 15.28
C LYS A 133 -3.52 5.00 15.91
N GLU A 134 -4.49 5.48 15.14
CA GLU A 134 -5.86 5.71 15.63
C GLU A 134 -6.52 4.40 16.06
N TYR A 135 -6.28 3.30 15.32
CA TYR A 135 -6.73 1.97 15.73
C TYR A 135 -6.14 1.52 17.07
N LEU A 136 -4.84 1.74 17.28
CA LEU A 136 -4.16 1.39 18.54
C LEU A 136 -4.62 2.26 19.71
N GLU A 137 -5.04 3.49 19.45
CA GLU A 137 -5.59 4.43 20.43
C GLU A 137 -7.07 4.16 20.75
N GLY A 138 -7.71 3.23 20.02
CA GLY A 138 -9.11 2.85 20.27
C GLY A 138 -10.13 3.84 19.66
N ALA A 139 -9.75 4.58 18.63
CA ALA A 139 -10.66 5.47 17.90
C ALA A 139 -11.83 4.73 17.24
N ASP A 140 -12.93 5.42 16.94
CA ASP A 140 -13.99 4.88 16.09
C ASP A 140 -13.49 4.70 14.65
N MET A 141 -13.18 3.46 14.31
CA MET A 141 -12.62 3.14 12.99
C MET A 141 -13.59 3.39 11.82
N THR A 142 -14.90 3.50 12.08
CA THR A 142 -15.86 3.90 11.05
C THR A 142 -15.62 5.36 10.67
N GLU A 143 -15.48 6.23 11.67
CA GLU A 143 -15.20 7.65 11.42
C GLU A 143 -13.83 7.86 10.77
N VAL A 144 -12.82 7.12 11.20
CA VAL A 144 -11.46 7.17 10.62
C VAL A 144 -11.49 6.76 9.14
N MET A 145 -12.14 5.64 8.82
CA MET A 145 -12.26 5.17 7.44
C MET A 145 -13.07 6.13 6.58
N ASP A 146 -14.20 6.64 7.05
CA ASP A 146 -15.03 7.61 6.34
C ASP A 146 -14.24 8.89 6.02
N ARG A 147 -13.44 9.38 6.96
CA ARG A 147 -12.56 10.53 6.74
C ARG A 147 -11.53 10.24 5.65
N GLN A 148 -10.79 9.13 5.74
CA GLN A 148 -9.77 8.77 4.76
C GLN A 148 -10.37 8.52 3.36
N ILE A 149 -11.56 7.92 3.26
CA ILE A 149 -12.28 7.75 2.00
C ILE A 149 -12.62 9.12 1.40
N ARG A 150 -13.18 10.05 2.19
CA ARG A 150 -13.51 11.39 1.70
C ARG A 150 -12.27 12.15 1.22
N GLU A 151 -11.18 12.13 1.99
CA GLU A 151 -9.91 12.74 1.61
C GLU A 151 -9.38 12.17 0.30
N PHE A 152 -9.45 10.85 0.13
CA PHE A 152 -9.01 10.17 -1.08
C PHE A 152 -9.79 10.61 -2.33
N PHE A 153 -11.09 10.91 -2.23
CA PHE A 153 -11.89 11.34 -3.37
C PHE A 153 -11.85 12.86 -3.64
N ILE A 154 -11.33 13.66 -2.71
CA ILE A 154 -11.18 15.12 -2.86
C ILE A 154 -9.78 15.50 -3.37
N SER A 155 -8.77 14.65 -3.12
CA SER A 155 -7.37 14.85 -3.52
C SER A 155 -7.17 14.83 -5.04
#